data_7754938371bb1ff2d2703d5029ebaca2
#
_entry.id   7754938371bb1ff2d2703d5029ebaca2
#
_cell.length_a   1.000
_cell.length_b   1.000
_cell.length_c   1.000
_cell.angle_alpha   90.00
_cell.angle_beta   90.00
_cell.angle_gamma   90.00
#
_symmetry.space_group_name_H-M   'P 1'
#
loop_
_entity.id
_entity.type
_entity.pdbx_description
1 polymer ?
#
loop_
_entity_poly.entity_id
_entity_poly.type
_entity_poly.pdbx_seq_one_letter_code
_entity_poly.pdbx_strand_id
1 'polypeptide(L)'
;MNSHTPINAVQIAEVDAPAFKVYTARHLQQIQQLQRLPSQLKHEMEVVASVLPFRVNNYVIEQLINWDDAINDPMFQLTFPQRGMLKPEHFEAVEAALATEDKAEIKRVVNEVRQELNPHPAGQMEHNIPRVNGEPVNGIQHKYNETVLFFPSSGQVCHSYCTFCFRWAQFVGDQSLKIAAKESGQLCDYLREHPEVTDVLITGGDPMVMKTKNLRAYLEPLLEPEFDHIRTIRIGSKALTFWPYRFVTDEDSDDLMALFREIIAAGKHLAFMAHYNHWREMETDIHRQAVARIRETGAHIRSQGPLLNHINTEADDWAKMWQTQVELGIQPYYMFVERDTGAQHYFEVPLAQAWNTYRDAMKQVSGIARTARGPSMSATPGKVEIQGVTEINGEKVFVLRFIQGRNPDWVQRPFFAAYDEKATWLNHLKPAFGAEKFFFEE
;
A
#
# COMPACT_ATOMS: atom_id res chain seq x y z
N MET A 1 31.66 -15.34 -34.41
CA MET A 1 30.35 -16.05 -34.41
C MET A 1 30.03 -16.40 -32.98
N ASN A 2 29.35 -15.51 -32.28
CA ASN A 2 28.92 -15.75 -30.90
C ASN A 2 27.44 -16.14 -30.96
N SER A 3 27.20 -17.42 -30.70
CA SER A 3 25.86 -17.97 -30.56
C SER A 3 25.30 -17.49 -29.21
N HIS A 4 24.46 -16.47 -29.25
CA HIS A 4 23.58 -16.19 -28.11
C HIS A 4 22.52 -17.28 -28.04
N THR A 5 22.66 -18.19 -27.10
CA THR A 5 21.58 -19.09 -26.70
C THR A 5 20.45 -18.24 -26.13
N PRO A 6 19.21 -18.28 -26.67
CA PRO A 6 18.11 -17.55 -26.08
C PRO A 6 17.82 -18.15 -24.70
N ILE A 7 17.69 -17.26 -23.69
CA ILE A 7 17.17 -17.61 -22.37
C ILE A 7 15.84 -18.34 -22.63
N ASN A 8 15.75 -19.58 -22.18
CA ASN A 8 14.58 -20.45 -22.36
C ASN A 8 13.31 -19.65 -22.01
N ALA A 9 12.41 -19.56 -23.00
CA ALA A 9 11.04 -19.20 -22.74
C ALA A 9 10.52 -20.12 -21.64
N VAL A 10 10.15 -19.57 -20.50
CA VAL A 10 9.52 -20.33 -19.42
C VAL A 10 8.28 -20.95 -20.07
N GLN A 11 8.28 -22.26 -20.28
CA GLN A 11 7.07 -22.97 -20.70
C GLN A 11 6.05 -22.72 -19.59
N ILE A 12 5.05 -21.90 -19.89
CA ILE A 12 3.90 -21.67 -19.02
C ILE A 12 3.19 -23.03 -18.97
N ALA A 13 3.41 -23.78 -17.88
CA ALA A 13 2.59 -24.94 -17.61
C ALA A 13 1.13 -24.47 -17.59
N GLU A 14 0.22 -25.24 -18.23
CA GLU A 14 -1.21 -24.97 -18.12
C GLU A 14 -1.56 -24.95 -16.62
N VAL A 15 -1.74 -23.77 -16.07
CA VAL A 15 -2.17 -23.59 -14.69
C VAL A 15 -3.68 -23.61 -14.73
N ASP A 16 -4.27 -24.60 -14.08
CA ASP A 16 -5.71 -24.66 -13.89
C ASP A 16 -6.13 -23.45 -13.02
N ALA A 17 -6.70 -22.43 -13.68
CA ALA A 17 -7.01 -21.17 -13.03
C ALA A 17 -8.30 -21.32 -12.21
N PRO A 18 -8.24 -21.17 -10.89
CA PRO A 18 -9.46 -21.20 -10.08
C PRO A 18 -10.34 -20.00 -10.43
N ALA A 19 -11.64 -20.20 -10.48
CA ALA A 19 -12.58 -19.09 -10.58
C ALA A 19 -12.39 -18.11 -9.40
N PHE A 20 -12.31 -16.81 -9.68
CA PHE A 20 -12.19 -15.80 -8.65
C PHE A 20 -13.41 -15.81 -7.73
N LYS A 21 -13.19 -16.07 -6.46
CA LYS A 21 -14.23 -16.07 -5.43
C LYS A 21 -13.82 -15.17 -4.28
N VAL A 22 -14.74 -14.31 -3.86
CA VAL A 22 -14.49 -13.34 -2.80
C VAL A 22 -15.43 -13.55 -1.62
N TYR A 23 -14.89 -13.34 -0.42
CA TYR A 23 -15.61 -13.39 0.84
C TYR A 23 -15.53 -12.02 1.51
N THR A 24 -16.65 -11.57 2.06
CA THR A 24 -16.79 -10.34 2.85
C THR A 24 -17.28 -10.68 4.24
N ALA A 25 -17.48 -9.72 5.12
CA ALA A 25 -17.98 -9.95 6.48
C ALA A 25 -19.24 -10.86 6.52
N ARG A 26 -20.14 -10.74 5.53
CA ARG A 26 -21.35 -11.58 5.41
C ARG A 26 -21.06 -13.06 5.11
N HIS A 27 -19.86 -13.36 4.66
CA HIS A 27 -19.44 -14.70 4.23
C HIS A 27 -18.45 -15.36 5.19
N LEU A 28 -18.10 -14.72 6.32
CA LEU A 28 -17.12 -15.26 7.28
C LEU A 28 -17.47 -16.71 7.68
N GLN A 29 -18.73 -16.97 8.00
CA GLN A 29 -19.20 -18.30 8.38
C GLN A 29 -19.13 -19.34 7.24
N GLN A 30 -18.97 -18.92 5.99
CA GLN A 30 -18.88 -19.81 4.82
C GLN A 30 -17.43 -20.22 4.49
N ILE A 31 -16.43 -19.63 5.14
CA ILE A 31 -15.02 -19.97 4.97
C ILE A 31 -14.75 -21.25 5.75
N GLN A 32 -14.55 -22.38 5.05
CA GLN A 32 -14.39 -23.69 5.66
C GLN A 32 -13.22 -23.77 6.64
N GLN A 33 -12.10 -23.12 6.29
CA GLN A 33 -10.90 -23.11 7.11
C GLN A 33 -11.14 -22.47 8.48
N LEU A 34 -11.99 -21.44 8.57
CA LEU A 34 -12.36 -20.81 9.83
C LEU A 34 -13.14 -21.74 10.77
N GLN A 35 -13.76 -22.81 10.23
CA GLN A 35 -14.48 -23.76 11.08
C GLN A 35 -13.54 -24.54 12.03
N ARG A 36 -12.24 -24.57 11.73
CA ARG A 36 -11.22 -25.19 12.59
C ARG A 36 -10.79 -24.29 13.75
N LEU A 37 -11.09 -22.99 13.69
CA LEU A 37 -10.70 -22.03 14.71
C LEU A 37 -11.73 -21.95 15.84
N PRO A 38 -11.31 -21.51 17.05
CA PRO A 38 -12.21 -21.32 18.19
C PRO A 38 -13.40 -20.42 17.85
N SER A 39 -14.58 -20.71 18.39
CA SER A 39 -15.79 -19.91 18.17
C SER A 39 -15.62 -18.46 18.64
N GLN A 40 -14.88 -18.24 19.73
CA GLN A 40 -14.55 -16.93 20.25
C GLN A 40 -13.81 -16.07 19.19
N LEU A 41 -12.80 -16.63 18.53
CA LEU A 41 -12.04 -15.92 17.51
C LEU A 41 -12.91 -15.52 16.31
N LYS A 42 -13.85 -16.39 15.90
CA LYS A 42 -14.81 -16.10 14.82
C LYS A 42 -15.75 -14.95 15.20
N HIS A 43 -16.24 -14.94 16.43
CA HIS A 43 -17.06 -13.86 16.96
C HIS A 43 -16.27 -12.53 16.99
N GLU A 44 -15.05 -12.57 17.47
CA GLU A 44 -14.16 -11.38 17.48
C GLU A 44 -13.93 -10.81 16.09
N MET A 45 -13.73 -11.68 15.08
CA MET A 45 -13.62 -11.25 13.68
C MET A 45 -14.90 -10.57 13.18
N GLU A 46 -16.07 -11.05 13.54
CA GLU A 46 -17.37 -10.46 13.15
C GLU A 46 -17.52 -9.05 13.75
N VAL A 47 -17.19 -8.90 15.02
CA VAL A 47 -17.22 -7.59 15.70
C VAL A 47 -16.29 -6.59 14.97
N VAL A 48 -15.03 -6.96 14.76
CA VAL A 48 -14.06 -6.09 14.08
C VAL A 48 -14.45 -5.80 12.64
N ALA A 49 -14.95 -6.79 11.89
CA ALA A 49 -15.39 -6.65 10.51
C ALA A 49 -16.65 -5.76 10.35
N SER A 50 -17.37 -5.47 11.42
CA SER A 50 -18.47 -4.49 11.41
C SER A 50 -17.96 -3.06 11.37
N VAL A 51 -16.76 -2.80 11.87
CA VAL A 51 -16.09 -1.48 11.92
C VAL A 51 -15.16 -1.30 10.75
N LEU A 52 -14.17 -2.19 10.61
CA LEU A 52 -13.13 -2.17 9.59
C LEU A 52 -13.55 -3.00 8.36
N PRO A 53 -13.12 -2.62 7.15
CA PRO A 53 -13.49 -3.35 5.94
C PRO A 53 -12.83 -4.74 5.91
N PHE A 54 -13.62 -5.75 5.60
CA PHE A 54 -13.13 -7.11 5.39
C PHE A 54 -13.49 -7.62 3.99
N ARG A 55 -12.50 -8.09 3.28
CA ARG A 55 -12.61 -8.76 1.99
C ARG A 55 -11.39 -9.63 1.78
N VAL A 56 -11.60 -10.90 1.47
CA VAL A 56 -10.56 -11.86 1.14
C VAL A 56 -11.01 -12.75 -0.02
N ASN A 57 -10.08 -13.21 -0.85
CA ASN A 57 -10.41 -14.12 -1.95
C ASN A 57 -9.89 -15.56 -1.69
N ASN A 58 -10.33 -16.48 -2.54
CA ASN A 58 -9.96 -17.89 -2.43
C ASN A 58 -8.45 -18.15 -2.57
N TYR A 59 -7.74 -17.41 -3.42
CA TYR A 59 -6.29 -17.57 -3.57
C TYR A 59 -5.54 -17.28 -2.25
N VAL A 60 -5.88 -16.19 -1.57
CA VAL A 60 -5.28 -15.84 -0.28
C VAL A 60 -5.57 -16.93 0.75
N ILE A 61 -6.83 -17.39 0.83
CA ILE A 61 -7.26 -18.43 1.76
C ILE A 61 -6.56 -19.77 1.51
N GLU A 62 -6.42 -20.16 0.26
CA GLU A 62 -5.99 -21.52 -0.12
C GLU A 62 -4.47 -21.62 -0.33
N GLN A 63 -3.80 -20.53 -0.74
CA GLN A 63 -2.42 -20.58 -1.15
C GLN A 63 -1.45 -19.82 -0.23
N LEU A 64 -1.92 -18.78 0.50
CA LEU A 64 -1.02 -17.94 1.27
C LEU A 64 -1.04 -18.25 2.77
N ILE A 65 -2.21 -18.56 3.34
CA ILE A 65 -2.37 -18.72 4.79
C ILE A 65 -1.96 -20.14 5.23
N ASN A 66 -1.11 -20.21 6.25
CA ASN A 66 -0.85 -21.45 6.96
C ASN A 66 -1.93 -21.69 8.03
N TRP A 67 -2.91 -22.52 7.73
CA TRP A 67 -4.04 -22.80 8.61
C TRP A 67 -3.69 -23.71 9.80
N ASP A 68 -2.54 -24.35 9.81
CA ASP A 68 -2.09 -25.17 10.94
C ASP A 68 -1.61 -24.29 12.10
N ASP A 69 -1.21 -23.05 11.83
CA ASP A 69 -0.86 -22.04 12.83
C ASP A 69 -1.42 -20.66 12.43
N ALA A 70 -2.70 -20.59 12.13
CA ALA A 70 -3.33 -19.39 11.58
C ALA A 70 -3.18 -18.15 12.47
N ILE A 71 -3.25 -18.31 13.80
CA ILE A 71 -3.20 -17.18 14.74
C ILE A 71 -1.87 -16.45 14.66
N ASN A 72 -0.77 -17.16 14.45
CA ASN A 72 0.58 -16.58 14.32
C ASN A 72 1.00 -16.38 12.86
N ASP A 73 0.14 -16.76 11.90
CA ASP A 73 0.46 -16.65 10.49
C ASP A 73 0.39 -15.20 10.01
N PRO A 74 1.49 -14.63 9.45
CA PRO A 74 1.51 -13.24 8.99
C PRO A 74 0.52 -12.97 7.85
N MET A 75 0.17 -13.96 7.02
CA MET A 75 -0.81 -13.78 5.94
C MET A 75 -2.25 -13.73 6.51
N PHE A 76 -2.51 -14.48 7.58
CA PHE A 76 -3.78 -14.40 8.31
C PHE A 76 -3.92 -13.03 9.00
N GLN A 77 -2.88 -12.58 9.71
CA GLN A 77 -2.83 -11.26 10.34
C GLN A 77 -3.02 -10.13 9.30
N LEU A 78 -2.44 -10.30 8.13
CA LEU A 78 -2.51 -9.34 7.01
C LEU A 78 -3.91 -9.19 6.41
N THR A 79 -4.76 -10.23 6.50
CA THR A 79 -6.01 -10.31 5.73
C THR A 79 -7.26 -10.58 6.56
N PHE A 80 -7.13 -11.08 7.76
CA PHE A 80 -8.27 -11.39 8.64
C PHE A 80 -8.31 -10.44 9.84
N PRO A 81 -9.49 -9.92 10.21
CA PRO A 81 -9.66 -9.06 11.38
C PRO A 81 -9.23 -9.75 12.67
N GLN A 82 -8.54 -9.03 13.54
CA GLN A 82 -8.12 -9.49 14.85
C GLN A 82 -8.73 -8.58 15.93
N ARG A 83 -9.09 -9.16 17.10
CA ARG A 83 -9.69 -8.41 18.22
C ARG A 83 -8.90 -7.16 18.59
N GLY A 84 -7.56 -7.28 18.63
CA GLY A 84 -6.67 -6.17 18.97
C GLY A 84 -6.67 -4.99 17.98
N MET A 85 -7.30 -5.11 16.81
CA MET A 85 -7.45 -4.01 15.85
C MET A 85 -8.47 -2.96 16.30
N LEU A 86 -9.28 -3.26 17.30
CA LEU A 86 -10.09 -2.30 18.04
C LEU A 86 -9.56 -2.20 19.48
N LYS A 87 -9.53 -0.97 20.02
CA LYS A 87 -9.24 -0.78 21.43
C LYS A 87 -10.29 -1.50 22.29
N PRO A 88 -9.97 -1.92 23.52
CA PRO A 88 -10.93 -2.64 24.37
C PRO A 88 -12.30 -1.97 24.48
N GLU A 89 -12.33 -0.67 24.73
CA GLU A 89 -13.55 0.13 24.85
C GLU A 89 -14.37 0.18 23.56
N HIS A 90 -13.70 0.26 22.39
CA HIS A 90 -14.37 0.22 21.08
C HIS A 90 -14.96 -1.15 20.80
N PHE A 91 -14.20 -2.22 21.09
CA PHE A 91 -14.65 -3.58 20.87
C PHE A 91 -15.90 -3.88 21.71
N GLU A 92 -15.85 -3.59 23.00
CA GLU A 92 -16.95 -3.80 23.94
C GLU A 92 -18.22 -3.02 23.57
N ALA A 93 -18.05 -1.76 23.15
CA ALA A 93 -19.17 -0.93 22.71
C ALA A 93 -19.83 -1.48 21.43
N VAL A 94 -19.04 -1.93 20.45
CA VAL A 94 -19.55 -2.50 19.21
C VAL A 94 -20.19 -3.87 19.45
N GLU A 95 -19.57 -4.73 20.26
CA GLU A 95 -20.12 -6.03 20.65
C GLU A 95 -21.49 -5.89 21.35
N ALA A 96 -21.59 -4.96 22.32
CA ALA A 96 -22.84 -4.66 22.99
C ALA A 96 -23.92 -4.15 22.01
N ALA A 97 -23.55 -3.25 21.09
CA ALA A 97 -24.49 -2.77 20.07
C ALA A 97 -24.97 -3.89 19.14
N LEU A 98 -24.08 -4.77 18.69
CA LEU A 98 -24.44 -5.92 17.86
C LEU A 98 -25.43 -6.87 18.56
N ALA A 99 -25.28 -7.05 19.88
CA ALA A 99 -26.19 -7.86 20.68
C ALA A 99 -27.62 -7.31 20.79
N THR A 100 -27.84 -6.01 20.54
CA THR A 100 -29.17 -5.40 20.53
C THR A 100 -30.00 -5.75 19.30
N GLU A 101 -29.36 -6.16 18.20
CA GLU A 101 -29.96 -6.33 16.87
C GLU A 101 -30.63 -5.06 16.30
N ASP A 102 -30.51 -3.91 16.99
CA ASP A 102 -31.01 -2.62 16.53
C ASP A 102 -30.04 -2.00 15.51
N LYS A 103 -30.46 -2.00 14.25
CA LYS A 103 -29.66 -1.48 13.13
C LYS A 103 -29.27 -0.01 13.27
N ALA A 104 -30.12 0.81 13.92
CA ALA A 104 -29.86 2.23 14.10
C ALA A 104 -28.77 2.42 15.17
N GLU A 105 -28.85 1.72 16.27
CA GLU A 105 -27.86 1.74 17.36
C GLU A 105 -26.53 1.16 16.88
N ILE A 106 -26.52 0.02 16.21
CA ILE A 106 -25.30 -0.57 15.61
C ILE A 106 -24.61 0.46 14.69
N LYS A 107 -25.36 1.07 13.78
CA LYS A 107 -24.83 2.06 12.85
C LYS A 107 -24.23 3.28 13.58
N ARG A 108 -24.88 3.76 14.63
CA ARG A 108 -24.44 4.89 15.44
C ARG A 108 -23.09 4.59 16.09
N VAL A 109 -23.01 3.49 16.86
CA VAL A 109 -21.80 3.10 17.59
C VAL A 109 -20.64 2.79 16.63
N VAL A 110 -20.91 2.03 15.57
CA VAL A 110 -19.88 1.72 14.55
C VAL A 110 -19.32 3.01 13.91
N ASN A 111 -20.17 4.00 13.61
CA ASN A 111 -19.71 5.26 13.04
C ASN A 111 -18.92 6.11 14.03
N GLU A 112 -19.28 6.13 15.30
CA GLU A 112 -18.50 6.80 16.36
C GLU A 112 -17.09 6.23 16.45
N VAL A 113 -16.97 4.89 16.52
CA VAL A 113 -15.67 4.21 16.52
C VAL A 113 -14.87 4.51 15.23
N ARG A 114 -15.53 4.52 14.07
CA ARG A 114 -14.87 4.86 12.80
C ARG A 114 -14.32 6.28 12.78
N GLN A 115 -15.03 7.25 13.37
CA GLN A 115 -14.55 8.63 13.46
C GLN A 115 -13.27 8.72 14.31
N GLU A 116 -13.22 8.01 15.42
CA GLU A 116 -12.02 7.98 16.25
C GLU A 116 -10.82 7.28 15.59
N LEU A 117 -11.07 6.24 14.80
CA LEU A 117 -10.03 5.54 14.03
C LEU A 117 -9.53 6.35 12.81
N ASN A 118 -10.21 7.42 12.42
CA ASN A 118 -9.84 8.26 11.28
C ASN A 118 -9.62 9.72 11.70
N PRO A 119 -8.56 10.03 12.47
CA PRO A 119 -8.34 11.35 13.07
C PRO A 119 -8.06 12.47 12.06
N HIS A 120 -7.71 12.13 10.81
CA HIS A 120 -7.29 13.08 9.78
C HIS A 120 -8.05 12.94 8.44
N PRO A 121 -9.41 12.80 8.44
CA PRO A 121 -10.15 12.62 7.19
C PRO A 121 -10.03 13.83 6.28
N ALA A 122 -10.07 15.04 6.85
CA ALA A 122 -10.00 16.30 6.13
C ALA A 122 -8.62 16.57 5.53
N GLY A 123 -7.53 16.28 6.24
CA GLY A 123 -6.18 16.60 5.76
C GLY A 123 -5.81 15.93 4.43
N GLN A 124 -6.30 14.73 4.17
CA GLN A 124 -6.08 14.05 2.88
C GLN A 124 -6.99 14.60 1.77
N MET A 125 -8.19 15.06 2.13
CA MET A 125 -9.20 15.60 1.21
C MET A 125 -8.97 17.08 0.90
N GLU A 126 -8.44 17.87 1.85
CA GLU A 126 -8.28 19.32 1.70
C GLU A 126 -6.90 19.71 1.17
N HIS A 127 -5.82 19.13 1.73
CA HIS A 127 -4.47 19.56 1.42
C HIS A 127 -3.84 18.93 0.17
N ASN A 128 -4.37 17.81 -0.32
CA ASN A 128 -3.78 17.09 -1.45
C ASN A 128 -4.63 17.17 -2.71
N ILE A 129 -5.92 17.53 -2.63
CA ILE A 129 -6.78 17.68 -3.79
C ILE A 129 -6.54 19.05 -4.40
N PRO A 130 -6.06 19.13 -5.66
CA PRO A 130 -5.84 20.40 -6.33
C PRO A 130 -7.17 21.07 -6.67
N ARG A 131 -7.13 22.39 -6.90
CA ARG A 131 -8.28 23.18 -7.31
C ARG A 131 -8.00 23.86 -8.63
N VAL A 132 -8.95 23.81 -9.55
CA VAL A 132 -8.96 24.57 -10.81
C VAL A 132 -10.13 25.52 -10.76
N ASN A 133 -9.88 26.81 -10.97
CA ASN A 133 -10.90 27.86 -10.87
C ASN A 133 -11.71 27.85 -9.54
N GLY A 134 -11.03 27.46 -8.44
CA GLY A 134 -11.65 27.37 -7.11
C GLY A 134 -12.39 26.05 -6.81
N GLU A 135 -12.65 25.24 -7.82
CA GLU A 135 -13.36 23.96 -7.68
C GLU A 135 -12.36 22.80 -7.47
N PRO A 136 -12.65 21.84 -6.57
CA PRO A 136 -11.78 20.69 -6.35
C PRO A 136 -11.77 19.76 -7.57
N VAL A 137 -10.58 19.31 -7.98
CA VAL A 137 -10.44 18.33 -9.07
C VAL A 137 -10.53 16.93 -8.47
N ASN A 138 -11.72 16.34 -8.56
CA ASN A 138 -11.99 15.03 -7.99
C ASN A 138 -11.16 13.91 -8.64
N GLY A 139 -10.72 12.96 -7.82
CA GLY A 139 -9.95 11.80 -8.29
C GLY A 139 -8.48 12.10 -8.55
N ILE A 140 -7.97 13.26 -8.16
CA ILE A 140 -6.56 13.64 -8.26
C ILE A 140 -6.04 14.04 -6.87
N GLN A 141 -4.80 13.67 -6.59
CA GLN A 141 -4.01 14.24 -5.48
C GLN A 141 -2.67 14.73 -6.02
N HIS A 142 -2.31 15.96 -5.72
CA HIS A 142 -1.05 16.58 -6.09
C HIS A 142 -0.38 17.15 -4.84
N LYS A 143 0.53 16.36 -4.27
CA LYS A 143 1.28 16.71 -3.04
C LYS A 143 2.70 17.16 -3.33
N TYR A 144 3.34 16.58 -4.32
CA TYR A 144 4.72 16.81 -4.71
C TYR A 144 4.77 17.33 -6.13
N ASN A 145 5.59 18.33 -6.38
CA ASN A 145 5.64 19.10 -7.62
C ASN A 145 5.63 18.22 -8.90
N GLU A 146 6.38 17.11 -8.89
CA GLU A 146 6.58 16.29 -10.09
C GLU A 146 5.60 15.12 -10.22
N THR A 147 4.74 14.89 -9.21
CA THR A 147 3.97 13.64 -9.12
C THR A 147 2.50 13.88 -8.81
N VAL A 148 1.64 13.40 -9.69
CA VAL A 148 0.19 13.34 -9.49
C VAL A 148 -0.26 11.91 -9.22
N LEU A 149 -1.14 11.72 -8.24
CA LEU A 149 -1.89 10.49 -8.01
C LEU A 149 -3.25 10.59 -8.67
N PHE A 150 -3.65 9.57 -9.39
CA PHE A 150 -4.96 9.46 -10.02
C PHE A 150 -5.73 8.24 -9.53
N PHE A 151 -7.02 8.42 -9.26
CA PHE A 151 -7.91 7.46 -8.63
C PHE A 151 -9.09 7.10 -9.53
N PRO A 152 -8.95 6.11 -10.43
CA PRO A 152 -10.05 5.66 -11.28
C PRO A 152 -11.22 5.12 -10.43
N SER A 153 -12.45 5.52 -10.71
CA SER A 153 -13.63 5.09 -9.94
C SER A 153 -13.89 3.59 -10.03
N SER A 154 -13.59 2.97 -11.15
CA SER A 154 -13.72 1.52 -11.35
C SER A 154 -12.62 0.70 -10.65
N GLY A 155 -11.53 1.34 -10.20
CA GLY A 155 -10.44 0.75 -9.44
C GLY A 155 -10.53 0.93 -7.92
N GLN A 156 -11.70 1.33 -7.37
CA GLN A 156 -11.87 1.65 -5.95
C GLN A 156 -12.23 0.44 -5.07
N VAL A 157 -11.80 -0.74 -5.46
CA VAL A 157 -11.90 -1.99 -4.68
C VAL A 157 -10.58 -2.75 -4.83
N CYS A 158 -10.29 -3.71 -3.95
CA CYS A 158 -9.13 -4.59 -4.08
C CYS A 158 -9.55 -6.05 -4.23
N HIS A 159 -8.66 -6.92 -4.71
CA HIS A 159 -8.88 -8.37 -4.74
C HIS A 159 -9.06 -8.96 -3.32
N SER A 160 -8.29 -8.44 -2.36
CA SER A 160 -8.46 -8.64 -0.92
C SER A 160 -8.08 -7.34 -0.20
N TYR A 161 -8.65 -7.06 0.98
CA TYR A 161 -8.26 -5.89 1.77
C TYR A 161 -7.15 -6.27 2.75
N CYS A 162 -6.18 -5.38 2.89
CA CYS A 162 -5.21 -5.44 3.97
C CYS A 162 -5.83 -4.91 5.26
N THR A 163 -5.60 -5.56 6.38
CA THR A 163 -6.12 -5.15 7.69
C THR A 163 -5.54 -3.82 8.19
N PHE A 164 -4.35 -3.46 7.74
CA PHE A 164 -3.66 -2.19 8.04
C PHE A 164 -3.95 -1.08 6.99
N CYS A 165 -4.89 -1.27 6.08
CA CYS A 165 -5.08 -0.35 4.95
C CYS A 165 -5.36 1.09 5.39
N PHE A 166 -4.45 2.03 5.11
CA PHE A 166 -4.63 3.45 5.46
C PHE A 166 -5.79 4.14 4.69
N ARG A 167 -6.33 3.47 3.65
CA ARG A 167 -7.52 3.91 2.90
C ARG A 167 -8.81 3.22 3.35
N TRP A 168 -8.77 2.51 4.44
CA TRP A 168 -9.87 1.72 4.96
C TRP A 168 -11.22 2.46 4.98
N ALA A 169 -11.20 3.76 5.33
CA ALA A 169 -12.38 4.59 5.43
C ALA A 169 -13.15 4.72 4.09
N GLN A 170 -12.46 4.60 2.94
CA GLN A 170 -13.09 4.65 1.61
C GLN A 170 -13.87 3.36 1.29
N PHE A 171 -13.65 2.27 2.02
CA PHE A 171 -14.26 0.97 1.76
C PHE A 171 -15.44 0.65 2.70
N VAL A 172 -15.71 1.48 3.70
CA VAL A 172 -16.81 1.27 4.66
C VAL A 172 -18.11 1.99 4.29
N GLY A 173 -18.21 2.52 3.07
CA GLY A 173 -19.46 3.07 2.51
C GLY A 173 -19.68 4.56 2.70
N ASP A 174 -18.76 5.30 3.31
CA ASP A 174 -18.84 6.76 3.40
C ASP A 174 -18.44 7.40 2.05
N GLN A 175 -19.44 7.97 1.36
CA GLN A 175 -19.25 8.61 0.06
C GLN A 175 -18.46 9.92 0.17
N SER A 176 -18.49 10.60 1.32
CA SER A 176 -17.77 11.86 1.53
C SER A 176 -16.25 11.69 1.53
N LEU A 177 -15.77 10.47 1.80
CA LEU A 177 -14.34 10.13 1.85
C LEU A 177 -13.81 9.56 0.53
N LYS A 178 -14.65 9.44 -0.51
CA LYS A 178 -14.22 8.88 -1.80
C LYS A 178 -13.49 9.90 -2.65
N ILE A 179 -12.24 9.56 -2.98
CA ILE A 179 -11.45 10.22 -4.02
C ILE A 179 -11.52 9.34 -5.25
N ALA A 180 -12.30 9.74 -6.27
CA ALA A 180 -12.44 8.96 -7.49
C ALA A 180 -12.91 9.79 -8.69
N ALA A 181 -12.33 9.52 -9.87
CA ALA A 181 -12.76 10.06 -11.15
C ALA A 181 -13.36 8.98 -12.05
N LYS A 182 -14.44 9.31 -12.75
CA LYS A 182 -15.07 8.39 -13.70
C LYS A 182 -14.35 8.37 -15.06
N GLU A 183 -13.75 9.47 -15.44
CA GLU A 183 -13.10 9.70 -16.74
C GLU A 183 -11.73 10.30 -16.56
N SER A 184 -10.88 10.16 -17.57
CA SER A 184 -9.52 10.75 -17.61
C SER A 184 -9.51 12.24 -17.99
N GLY A 185 -10.63 12.80 -18.48
CA GLY A 185 -10.68 14.17 -19.00
C GLY A 185 -10.16 15.20 -18.02
N GLN A 186 -10.65 15.18 -16.76
CA GLN A 186 -10.15 16.10 -15.73
C GLN A 186 -8.65 15.93 -15.42
N LEU A 187 -8.13 14.70 -15.50
CA LEU A 187 -6.70 14.47 -15.36
C LEU A 187 -5.94 15.12 -16.53
N CYS A 188 -6.39 14.90 -17.76
CA CYS A 188 -5.76 15.45 -18.94
C CYS A 188 -5.79 16.99 -18.92
N ASP A 189 -6.91 17.60 -18.57
CA ASP A 189 -7.04 19.05 -18.45
C ASP A 189 -6.06 19.60 -17.39
N TYR A 190 -6.00 18.92 -16.23
CA TYR A 190 -5.08 19.29 -15.17
C TYR A 190 -3.59 19.19 -15.61
N LEU A 191 -3.22 18.11 -16.30
CA LEU A 191 -1.84 17.88 -16.74
C LEU A 191 -1.39 18.85 -17.84
N ARG A 192 -2.31 19.37 -18.68
CA ARG A 192 -1.98 20.42 -19.66
C ARG A 192 -1.57 21.74 -19.00
N GLU A 193 -2.16 22.04 -17.84
CA GLU A 193 -1.84 23.25 -17.07
C GLU A 193 -0.62 23.08 -16.15
N HIS A 194 -0.14 21.84 -15.98
CA HIS A 194 0.93 21.47 -15.04
C HIS A 194 2.09 20.72 -15.70
N PRO A 195 2.89 21.40 -16.56
CA PRO A 195 4.02 20.78 -17.26
C PRO A 195 5.17 20.33 -16.34
N GLU A 196 5.20 20.79 -15.09
CA GLU A 196 6.12 20.33 -14.06
C GLU A 196 5.84 18.88 -13.61
N VAL A 197 4.63 18.37 -13.82
CA VAL A 197 4.27 16.98 -13.52
C VAL A 197 4.88 16.06 -14.57
N THR A 198 5.80 15.22 -14.16
CA THR A 198 6.49 14.27 -15.05
C THR A 198 6.12 12.80 -14.76
N ASP A 199 5.34 12.58 -13.72
CA ASP A 199 5.07 11.27 -13.14
C ASP A 199 3.61 11.16 -12.69
N VAL A 200 2.87 10.21 -13.26
CA VAL A 200 1.48 9.92 -12.90
C VAL A 200 1.41 8.55 -12.25
N LEU A 201 0.91 8.48 -11.00
CA LEU A 201 0.64 7.23 -10.28
C LEU A 201 -0.85 6.90 -10.31
N ILE A 202 -1.21 5.86 -11.05
CA ILE A 202 -2.57 5.29 -11.03
C ILE A 202 -2.70 4.42 -9.78
N THR A 203 -3.68 4.73 -8.95
CA THR A 203 -3.88 4.05 -7.66
C THR A 203 -5.38 4.08 -7.30
N GLY A 204 -5.75 3.62 -6.11
CA GLY A 204 -7.16 3.58 -5.71
C GLY A 204 -7.36 2.61 -4.57
N GLY A 205 -8.35 1.71 -4.69
CA GLY A 205 -8.31 0.41 -4.05
C GLY A 205 -7.14 -0.36 -4.67
N ASP A 206 -7.40 -0.92 -5.85
CA ASP A 206 -6.35 -1.51 -6.68
C ASP A 206 -6.71 -1.36 -8.16
N PRO A 207 -5.90 -0.67 -8.99
CA PRO A 207 -6.16 -0.52 -10.41
C PRO A 207 -6.28 -1.83 -11.18
N MET A 208 -5.64 -2.90 -10.69
CA MET A 208 -5.65 -4.20 -11.38
C MET A 208 -6.96 -4.98 -11.23
N VAL A 209 -7.91 -4.52 -10.42
CA VAL A 209 -9.27 -5.08 -10.42
C VAL A 209 -10.07 -4.69 -11.66
N MET A 210 -9.62 -3.65 -12.37
CA MET A 210 -10.25 -3.21 -13.60
C MET A 210 -9.97 -4.19 -14.73
N LYS A 211 -10.96 -4.39 -15.61
CA LYS A 211 -10.70 -4.99 -16.91
C LYS A 211 -9.77 -4.07 -17.71
N THR A 212 -8.92 -4.65 -18.54
CA THR A 212 -7.93 -3.92 -19.35
C THR A 212 -8.55 -2.82 -20.18
N LYS A 213 -9.75 -3.05 -20.74
CA LYS A 213 -10.51 -2.03 -21.48
C LYS A 213 -10.71 -0.75 -20.66
N ASN A 214 -11.04 -0.88 -19.37
CA ASN A 214 -11.27 0.29 -18.51
C ASN A 214 -9.94 0.97 -18.14
N LEU A 215 -8.90 0.18 -17.86
CA LEU A 215 -7.58 0.72 -17.58
C LEU A 215 -7.03 1.48 -18.79
N ARG A 216 -7.19 0.94 -19.99
CA ARG A 216 -6.82 1.56 -21.27
C ARG A 216 -7.47 2.94 -21.43
N ALA A 217 -8.75 3.09 -21.15
CA ALA A 217 -9.46 4.36 -21.27
C ALA A 217 -8.87 5.49 -20.38
N TYR A 218 -8.19 5.13 -19.29
CA TYR A 218 -7.49 6.10 -18.43
C TYR A 218 -6.04 6.36 -18.88
N LEU A 219 -5.35 5.38 -19.44
CA LEU A 219 -3.92 5.46 -19.73
C LEU A 219 -3.62 5.91 -21.16
N GLU A 220 -4.43 5.48 -22.13
CA GLU A 220 -4.22 5.77 -23.55
C GLU A 220 -4.15 7.28 -23.87
N PRO A 221 -4.98 8.15 -23.29
CA PRO A 221 -4.84 9.58 -23.49
C PRO A 221 -3.49 10.16 -23.07
N LEU A 222 -2.82 9.57 -22.06
CA LEU A 222 -1.51 10.01 -21.60
C LEU A 222 -0.36 9.66 -22.58
N LEU A 223 -0.64 8.89 -23.62
CA LEU A 223 0.34 8.51 -24.65
C LEU A 223 0.37 9.50 -25.82
N GLU A 224 -0.58 10.41 -25.89
CA GLU A 224 -0.64 11.45 -26.93
C GLU A 224 0.53 12.44 -26.83
N PRO A 225 1.01 13.00 -27.95
CA PRO A 225 2.17 13.91 -27.97
C PRO A 225 2.05 15.15 -27.06
N GLU A 226 0.83 15.61 -26.80
CA GLU A 226 0.60 16.74 -25.88
C GLU A 226 1.05 16.46 -24.43
N PHE A 227 1.17 15.15 -24.06
CA PHE A 227 1.62 14.70 -22.76
C PHE A 227 3.07 14.17 -22.76
N ASP A 228 3.91 14.62 -23.67
CA ASP A 228 5.33 14.21 -23.72
C ASP A 228 6.12 14.59 -22.47
N HIS A 229 5.66 15.59 -21.71
CA HIS A 229 6.24 15.94 -20.40
C HIS A 229 6.00 14.84 -19.34
N ILE A 230 4.96 14.03 -19.46
CA ILE A 230 4.75 12.85 -18.61
C ILE A 230 5.73 11.76 -19.06
N ARG A 231 6.78 11.56 -18.27
CA ARG A 231 7.86 10.60 -18.56
C ARG A 231 7.58 9.22 -17.96
N THR A 232 6.87 9.19 -16.82
CA THR A 232 6.66 8.00 -16.03
C THR A 232 5.18 7.77 -15.77
N ILE A 233 4.72 6.56 -16.02
CA ILE A 233 3.42 6.06 -15.59
C ILE A 233 3.68 4.97 -14.55
N ARG A 234 3.09 5.13 -13.36
CA ARG A 234 3.17 4.14 -12.29
C ARG A 234 1.80 3.53 -12.02
N ILE A 235 1.77 2.24 -11.73
CA ILE A 235 0.57 1.52 -11.34
C ILE A 235 0.80 0.92 -9.95
N GLY A 236 0.09 1.44 -8.94
CA GLY A 236 0.18 0.95 -7.56
C GLY A 236 -0.79 -0.19 -7.32
N SER A 237 -0.30 -1.40 -7.04
CA SER A 237 -1.14 -2.58 -6.93
C SER A 237 -0.59 -3.61 -5.94
N LYS A 238 -1.51 -4.35 -5.33
CA LYS A 238 -1.21 -5.56 -4.55
C LYS A 238 -1.69 -6.84 -5.27
N ALA A 239 -2.11 -6.75 -6.52
CA ALA A 239 -2.63 -7.90 -7.27
C ALA A 239 -1.58 -8.99 -7.49
N LEU A 240 -0.29 -8.66 -7.61
CA LEU A 240 0.78 -9.68 -7.67
C LEU A 240 0.77 -10.63 -6.47
N THR A 241 0.38 -10.12 -5.28
CA THR A 241 0.35 -10.92 -4.07
C THR A 241 -1.04 -11.46 -3.74
N PHE A 242 -2.11 -10.76 -4.15
CA PHE A 242 -3.47 -11.15 -3.77
C PHE A 242 -4.29 -11.80 -4.89
N TRP A 243 -3.88 -11.65 -6.15
CA TRP A 243 -4.49 -12.32 -7.31
C TRP A 243 -3.54 -12.32 -8.51
N PRO A 244 -2.42 -13.08 -8.46
CA PRO A 244 -1.44 -13.12 -9.54
C PRO A 244 -2.02 -13.67 -10.86
N TYR A 245 -3.10 -14.43 -10.81
CA TYR A 245 -3.88 -14.89 -11.98
C TYR A 245 -4.29 -13.73 -12.89
N ARG A 246 -4.45 -12.50 -12.36
CA ARG A 246 -4.72 -11.29 -13.14
C ARG A 246 -3.75 -11.07 -14.29
N PHE A 247 -2.51 -11.51 -14.12
CA PHE A 247 -1.45 -11.30 -15.09
C PHE A 247 -1.17 -12.54 -15.95
N VAL A 248 -1.77 -13.69 -15.64
CA VAL A 248 -1.43 -14.96 -16.28
C VAL A 248 -2.62 -15.59 -16.98
N THR A 249 -3.74 -15.74 -16.29
CA THR A 249 -4.87 -16.57 -16.76
C THR A 249 -6.22 -15.85 -16.79
N ASP A 250 -6.36 -14.65 -16.22
CA ASP A 250 -7.58 -13.88 -16.38
C ASP A 250 -7.85 -13.63 -17.88
N GLU A 251 -9.12 -13.60 -18.28
CA GLU A 251 -9.60 -13.54 -19.66
C GLU A 251 -8.91 -12.46 -20.52
N ASP A 252 -8.58 -11.30 -19.91
CA ASP A 252 -7.96 -10.16 -20.59
C ASP A 252 -6.48 -9.95 -20.17
N SER A 253 -5.82 -11.00 -19.66
CA SER A 253 -4.42 -10.92 -19.21
C SER A 253 -3.45 -10.60 -20.36
N ASP A 254 -3.68 -11.15 -21.55
CA ASP A 254 -2.86 -10.86 -22.73
C ASP A 254 -3.06 -9.42 -23.23
N ASP A 255 -4.29 -8.91 -23.20
CA ASP A 255 -4.59 -7.52 -23.53
C ASP A 255 -3.91 -6.56 -22.54
N LEU A 256 -3.83 -6.95 -21.25
CA LEU A 256 -3.11 -6.17 -20.23
C LEU A 256 -1.61 -6.12 -20.54
N MET A 257 -1.01 -7.23 -20.91
CA MET A 257 0.41 -7.26 -21.30
C MET A 257 0.65 -6.47 -22.60
N ALA A 258 -0.29 -6.50 -23.54
CA ALA A 258 -0.24 -5.67 -24.75
C ALA A 258 -0.28 -4.18 -24.40
N LEU A 259 -1.20 -3.75 -23.54
CA LEU A 259 -1.27 -2.36 -23.06
C LEU A 259 0.06 -1.91 -22.41
N PHE A 260 0.70 -2.75 -21.60
CA PHE A 260 1.98 -2.42 -20.98
C PHE A 260 3.08 -2.21 -22.03
N ARG A 261 3.14 -3.06 -23.07
CA ARG A 261 4.08 -2.89 -24.21
C ARG A 261 3.80 -1.60 -25.00
N GLU A 262 2.54 -1.25 -25.22
CA GLU A 262 2.14 -0.02 -25.90
C GLU A 262 2.60 1.23 -25.15
N ILE A 263 2.42 1.27 -23.83
CA ILE A 263 2.90 2.36 -22.99
C ILE A 263 4.42 2.54 -23.13
N ILE A 264 5.16 1.44 -23.11
CA ILE A 264 6.62 1.47 -23.24
C ILE A 264 7.04 1.84 -24.67
N ALA A 265 6.36 1.33 -25.69
CA ALA A 265 6.61 1.67 -27.10
C ALA A 265 6.33 3.15 -27.38
N ALA A 266 5.40 3.78 -26.66
CA ALA A 266 5.17 5.22 -26.71
C ALA A 266 6.27 6.05 -25.99
N GLY A 267 7.36 5.41 -25.53
CA GLY A 267 8.49 6.09 -24.87
C GLY A 267 8.28 6.40 -23.39
N LYS A 268 7.21 5.93 -22.78
CA LYS A 268 6.95 6.14 -21.35
C LYS A 268 7.65 5.08 -20.50
N HIS A 269 8.21 5.47 -19.35
CA HIS A 269 8.71 4.53 -18.35
C HIS A 269 7.52 3.97 -17.57
N LEU A 270 7.21 2.69 -17.74
CA LEU A 270 6.18 2.01 -16.96
C LEU A 270 6.78 1.36 -15.71
N ALA A 271 6.34 1.80 -14.54
CA ALA A 271 6.76 1.24 -13.26
C ALA A 271 5.56 0.61 -12.52
N PHE A 272 5.59 -0.70 -12.35
CA PHE A 272 4.62 -1.42 -11.53
C PHE A 272 5.06 -1.35 -10.07
N MET A 273 4.29 -0.60 -9.24
CA MET A 273 4.57 -0.39 -7.83
C MET A 273 3.89 -1.50 -7.02
N ALA A 274 4.60 -2.61 -6.88
CA ALA A 274 4.10 -3.81 -6.22
C ALA A 274 4.17 -3.67 -4.69
N HIS A 275 3.06 -3.98 -4.02
CA HIS A 275 2.98 -3.93 -2.57
C HIS A 275 3.25 -5.33 -1.99
N TYR A 276 4.29 -5.43 -1.16
CA TYR A 276 4.67 -6.64 -0.43
C TYR A 276 4.81 -6.34 1.06
N ASN A 277 4.36 -7.28 1.88
CA ASN A 277 4.48 -7.21 3.33
C ASN A 277 5.33 -8.35 3.90
N HIS A 278 5.42 -9.47 3.19
CA HIS A 278 6.15 -10.63 3.67
C HIS A 278 6.71 -11.45 2.49
N TRP A 279 7.85 -12.11 2.67
CA TRP A 279 8.48 -12.93 1.62
C TRP A 279 7.61 -14.10 1.16
N ARG A 280 6.73 -14.63 2.00
CA ARG A 280 5.80 -15.73 1.67
C ARG A 280 4.82 -15.36 0.55
N GLU A 281 4.53 -14.09 0.34
CA GLU A 281 3.69 -13.63 -0.77
C GLU A 281 4.29 -13.95 -2.17
N MET A 282 5.57 -14.34 -2.21
CA MET A 282 6.32 -14.63 -3.45
C MET A 282 6.62 -16.12 -3.68
N GLU A 283 6.13 -17.01 -2.82
CA GLU A 283 6.49 -18.42 -2.87
C GLU A 283 5.74 -19.21 -3.95
N THR A 284 4.55 -18.76 -4.35
CA THR A 284 3.72 -19.51 -5.32
C THR A 284 4.25 -19.41 -6.74
N ASP A 285 4.12 -20.49 -7.51
CA ASP A 285 4.54 -20.52 -8.91
C ASP A 285 3.78 -19.51 -9.77
N ILE A 286 2.47 -19.34 -9.52
CA ILE A 286 1.65 -18.36 -10.25
C ILE A 286 2.12 -16.93 -10.02
N HIS A 287 2.60 -16.58 -8.81
CA HIS A 287 3.21 -15.30 -8.54
C HIS A 287 4.50 -15.10 -9.38
N ARG A 288 5.38 -16.10 -9.42
CA ARG A 288 6.64 -16.06 -10.20
C ARG A 288 6.36 -15.89 -11.70
N GLN A 289 5.35 -16.59 -12.22
CA GLN A 289 4.91 -16.45 -13.61
C GLN A 289 4.36 -15.03 -13.87
N ALA A 290 3.54 -14.49 -12.98
CA ALA A 290 3.00 -13.14 -13.11
C ALA A 290 4.11 -12.08 -13.15
N VAL A 291 5.12 -12.19 -12.28
CA VAL A 291 6.29 -11.31 -12.28
C VAL A 291 7.05 -11.43 -13.61
N ALA A 292 7.31 -12.64 -14.10
CA ALA A 292 8.00 -12.86 -15.37
C ALA A 292 7.25 -12.21 -16.54
N ARG A 293 5.93 -12.40 -16.63
CA ARG A 293 5.10 -11.82 -17.70
C ARG A 293 5.10 -10.29 -17.70
N ILE A 294 5.00 -9.66 -16.52
CA ILE A 294 5.11 -8.19 -16.44
C ILE A 294 6.49 -7.72 -16.91
N ARG A 295 7.57 -8.39 -16.48
CA ARG A 295 8.93 -8.01 -16.87
C ARG A 295 9.19 -8.19 -18.37
N GLU A 296 8.63 -9.23 -19.01
CA GLU A 296 8.71 -9.46 -20.45
C GLU A 296 8.11 -8.33 -21.30
N THR A 297 7.21 -7.51 -20.71
CA THR A 297 6.71 -6.31 -21.39
C THR A 297 7.74 -5.18 -21.43
N GLY A 298 8.79 -5.23 -20.61
CA GLY A 298 9.75 -4.14 -20.38
C GLY A 298 9.37 -3.25 -19.18
N ALA A 299 8.25 -3.52 -18.51
CA ALA A 299 7.87 -2.77 -17.29
C ALA A 299 8.82 -3.08 -16.13
N HIS A 300 9.13 -2.06 -15.35
CA HIS A 300 9.93 -2.20 -14.13
C HIS A 300 9.05 -2.45 -12.93
N ILE A 301 9.38 -3.47 -12.13
CA ILE A 301 8.65 -3.76 -10.89
C ILE A 301 9.46 -3.21 -9.70
N ARG A 302 8.83 -2.34 -8.90
CA ARG A 302 9.40 -1.78 -7.67
C ARG A 302 8.55 -2.18 -6.49
N SER A 303 9.16 -2.67 -5.42
CA SER A 303 8.45 -3.14 -4.24
C SER A 303 8.37 -2.07 -3.16
N GLN A 304 7.25 -2.05 -2.45
CA GLN A 304 7.06 -1.20 -1.28
C GLN A 304 6.12 -1.88 -0.28
N GLY A 305 6.28 -1.57 0.99
CA GLY A 305 5.39 -2.03 2.05
C GLY A 305 5.72 -1.41 3.38
N PRO A 306 4.78 -1.34 4.33
CA PRO A 306 5.04 -0.89 5.68
C PRO A 306 5.66 -1.97 6.56
N LEU A 307 6.44 -1.53 7.54
CA LEU A 307 6.81 -2.31 8.70
C LEU A 307 5.61 -2.37 9.64
N LEU A 308 5.21 -3.58 10.00
CA LEU A 308 3.96 -3.85 10.74
C LEU A 308 4.22 -4.83 11.87
N ASN A 309 3.80 -4.45 13.07
CA ASN A 309 3.73 -5.40 14.17
C ASN A 309 2.85 -6.60 13.77
N HIS A 310 3.14 -7.78 14.31
CA HIS A 310 2.49 -9.08 14.00
C HIS A 310 2.73 -9.65 12.59
N ILE A 311 3.41 -8.92 11.68
CA ILE A 311 3.58 -9.37 10.29
C ILE A 311 5.06 -9.48 9.91
N ASN A 312 5.87 -8.45 10.12
CA ASN A 312 7.23 -8.38 9.58
C ASN A 312 8.20 -7.55 10.41
N THR A 313 8.15 -7.65 11.74
CA THR A 313 9.05 -6.90 12.64
C THR A 313 10.48 -7.42 12.64
N GLU A 314 10.69 -8.65 12.16
CA GLU A 314 12.02 -9.26 12.17
C GLU A 314 12.84 -8.81 10.97
N ALA A 315 14.13 -8.52 11.22
CA ALA A 315 15.07 -8.11 10.16
C ALA A 315 15.27 -9.20 9.10
N ASP A 316 15.19 -10.46 9.50
CA ASP A 316 15.33 -11.62 8.62
C ASP A 316 14.21 -11.70 7.58
N ASP A 317 12.98 -11.31 7.93
CA ASP A 317 11.86 -11.28 7.00
C ASP A 317 12.09 -10.26 5.87
N TRP A 318 12.59 -9.07 6.22
CA TRP A 318 12.92 -8.04 5.24
C TRP A 318 14.13 -8.44 4.38
N ALA A 319 15.17 -8.99 4.99
CA ALA A 319 16.33 -9.46 4.27
C ALA A 319 15.96 -10.54 3.24
N LYS A 320 15.20 -11.57 3.67
CA LYS A 320 14.70 -12.63 2.80
C LYS A 320 13.79 -12.07 1.72
N MET A 321 12.88 -11.15 2.07
CA MET A 321 11.98 -10.52 1.10
C MET A 321 12.77 -9.75 0.03
N TRP A 322 13.75 -8.93 0.39
CA TRP A 322 14.55 -8.16 -0.57
C TRP A 322 15.45 -9.05 -1.44
N GLN A 323 16.01 -10.13 -0.88
CA GLN A 323 16.78 -11.13 -1.64
C GLN A 323 15.89 -11.80 -2.69
N THR A 324 14.74 -12.34 -2.28
CA THR A 324 13.77 -12.99 -3.19
C THR A 324 13.28 -12.01 -4.26
N GLN A 325 13.02 -10.75 -3.91
CA GLN A 325 12.62 -9.72 -4.87
C GLN A 325 13.68 -9.53 -5.96
N VAL A 326 14.95 -9.39 -5.58
CA VAL A 326 16.05 -9.23 -6.53
C VAL A 326 16.20 -10.47 -7.43
N GLU A 327 16.09 -11.68 -6.88
CA GLU A 327 16.12 -12.92 -7.65
C GLU A 327 15.02 -12.95 -8.72
N LEU A 328 13.83 -12.44 -8.39
CA LEU A 328 12.71 -12.32 -9.32
C LEU A 328 12.82 -11.10 -10.27
N GLY A 329 13.83 -10.23 -10.09
CA GLY A 329 14.02 -9.00 -10.83
C GLY A 329 13.08 -7.87 -10.42
N ILE A 330 12.61 -7.90 -9.18
CA ILE A 330 11.88 -6.83 -8.53
C ILE A 330 12.88 -5.95 -7.77
N GLN A 331 12.76 -4.63 -7.87
CA GLN A 331 13.66 -3.71 -7.18
C GLN A 331 13.06 -3.29 -5.82
N PRO A 332 13.69 -3.58 -4.67
CA PRO A 332 13.29 -3.00 -3.39
C PRO A 332 13.29 -1.47 -3.46
N TYR A 333 12.21 -0.83 -3.01
CA TYR A 333 12.04 0.61 -3.23
C TYR A 333 11.74 1.41 -1.96
N TYR A 334 10.76 0.96 -1.15
CA TYR A 334 10.44 1.59 0.13
C TYR A 334 10.13 0.58 1.23
N MET A 335 10.66 0.84 2.44
CA MET A 335 10.09 0.42 3.70
C MET A 335 9.38 1.62 4.32
N PHE A 336 8.07 1.54 4.50
CA PHE A 336 7.29 2.58 5.16
C PHE A 336 7.13 2.30 6.66
N VAL A 337 6.92 3.35 7.43
CA VAL A 337 6.32 3.26 8.76
C VAL A 337 4.80 3.21 8.58
N GLU A 338 4.10 2.46 9.43
CA GLU A 338 2.65 2.37 9.39
C GLU A 338 1.99 3.74 9.59
N ARG A 339 0.86 3.96 8.92
CA ARG A 339 0.14 5.22 8.92
C ARG A 339 -0.68 5.41 10.19
N ASP A 340 -0.84 6.66 10.58
CA ASP A 340 -1.58 7.17 11.72
C ASP A 340 -3.11 7.13 11.56
N THR A 341 -3.65 5.98 11.14
CA THR A 341 -5.10 5.78 10.90
C THR A 341 -5.49 4.31 11.00
N GLY A 342 -6.79 4.04 11.21
CA GLY A 342 -7.32 2.69 11.31
C GLY A 342 -6.82 1.94 12.55
N ALA A 343 -6.39 0.71 12.36
CA ALA A 343 -5.86 -0.11 13.43
C ALA A 343 -4.37 0.18 13.74
N GLN A 344 -3.95 1.46 13.66
CA GLN A 344 -2.56 1.87 13.86
C GLN A 344 -1.98 1.27 15.14
N HIS A 345 -2.66 1.42 16.28
CA HIS A 345 -2.20 0.94 17.59
C HIS A 345 -1.90 -0.57 17.63
N TYR A 346 -2.46 -1.36 16.72
CA TYR A 346 -2.20 -2.78 16.59
C TYR A 346 -0.96 -3.09 15.76
N PHE A 347 -0.73 -2.28 14.72
CA PHE A 347 0.32 -2.50 13.73
C PHE A 347 1.55 -1.61 13.90
N GLU A 348 1.46 -0.55 14.70
CA GLU A 348 2.56 0.40 14.86
C GLU A 348 3.80 -0.24 15.50
N VAL A 349 4.96 0.22 15.05
CA VAL A 349 6.27 -0.16 15.56
C VAL A 349 7.01 1.11 15.95
N PRO A 350 7.62 1.17 17.14
CA PRO A 350 8.43 2.32 17.54
C PRO A 350 9.51 2.66 16.51
N LEU A 351 9.70 3.96 16.23
CA LEU A 351 10.62 4.44 15.20
C LEU A 351 12.06 3.97 15.41
N ALA A 352 12.49 3.85 16.67
CA ALA A 352 13.79 3.32 17.02
C ALA A 352 13.93 1.83 16.66
N GLN A 353 12.89 1.03 16.89
CA GLN A 353 12.84 -0.37 16.49
C GLN A 353 12.78 -0.48 14.96
N ALA A 354 11.95 0.33 14.30
CA ALA A 354 11.85 0.38 12.85
C ALA A 354 13.22 0.63 12.19
N TRP A 355 13.99 1.57 12.72
CA TRP A 355 15.36 1.81 12.28
C TRP A 355 16.27 0.60 12.50
N ASN A 356 16.22 -0.04 13.66
CA ASN A 356 17.04 -1.22 13.95
C ASN A 356 16.70 -2.37 13.00
N THR A 357 15.42 -2.68 12.78
CA THR A 357 14.97 -3.71 11.84
C THR A 357 15.49 -3.43 10.42
N TYR A 358 15.31 -2.19 9.94
CA TYR A 358 15.84 -1.80 8.63
C TYR A 358 17.35 -1.95 8.51
N ARG A 359 18.11 -1.41 9.47
CA ARG A 359 19.57 -1.48 9.51
C ARG A 359 20.07 -2.93 9.53
N ASP A 360 19.43 -3.77 10.35
CA ASP A 360 19.85 -5.15 10.55
C ASP A 360 19.49 -6.02 9.33
N ALA A 361 18.37 -5.75 8.65
CA ALA A 361 18.06 -6.34 7.36
C ALA A 361 19.07 -5.92 6.26
N MET A 362 19.43 -4.63 6.21
CA MET A 362 20.42 -4.12 5.25
C MET A 362 21.82 -4.75 5.42
N LYS A 363 22.20 -5.19 6.62
CA LYS A 363 23.46 -5.90 6.86
C LYS A 363 23.49 -7.29 6.22
N GLN A 364 22.33 -7.91 6.03
CA GLN A 364 22.19 -9.29 5.56
C GLN A 364 22.09 -9.42 4.05
N VAL A 365 21.94 -8.31 3.33
CA VAL A 365 21.71 -8.33 1.87
C VAL A 365 22.88 -7.73 1.09
N SER A 366 23.06 -8.17 -0.15
CA SER A 366 24.07 -7.65 -1.06
C SER A 366 23.74 -6.22 -1.52
N GLY A 367 24.73 -5.50 -2.09
CA GLY A 367 24.55 -4.13 -2.56
C GLY A 367 23.40 -3.93 -3.54
N ILE A 368 23.12 -4.91 -4.41
CA ILE A 368 22.03 -4.84 -5.38
C ILE A 368 20.63 -4.88 -4.72
N ALA A 369 20.50 -5.45 -3.54
CA ALA A 369 19.26 -5.48 -2.78
C ALA A 369 19.13 -4.30 -1.79
N ARG A 370 20.21 -3.50 -1.58
CA ARG A 370 20.21 -2.32 -0.70
C ARG A 370 19.64 -1.07 -1.36
N THR A 371 18.55 -1.21 -2.08
CA THR A 371 17.93 -0.11 -2.83
C THR A 371 16.67 0.46 -2.16
N ALA A 372 16.12 -0.25 -1.17
CA ALA A 372 14.98 0.25 -0.40
C ALA A 372 15.37 1.48 0.43
N ARG A 373 14.54 2.53 0.37
CA ARG A 373 14.65 3.72 1.22
C ARG A 373 13.73 3.57 2.42
N GLY A 374 14.21 3.98 3.59
CA GLY A 374 13.39 3.92 4.78
C GLY A 374 14.18 3.64 6.07
N PRO A 375 13.48 3.41 7.17
CA PRO A 375 12.03 3.52 7.31
C PRO A 375 11.53 4.93 7.03
N SER A 376 10.40 5.08 6.34
CA SER A 376 9.92 6.39 5.95
C SER A 376 8.44 6.62 6.30
N MET A 377 8.14 7.82 6.80
CA MET A 377 6.80 8.29 7.13
C MET A 377 6.26 9.17 6.01
N SER A 378 5.06 8.87 5.50
CA SER A 378 4.36 9.76 4.56
C SER A 378 3.50 10.75 5.34
N ALA A 379 4.14 11.68 6.06
CA ALA A 379 3.51 12.66 6.92
C ALA A 379 2.98 13.89 6.15
N THR A 380 2.26 14.78 6.84
CA THR A 380 1.66 15.98 6.24
C THR A 380 2.68 16.88 5.51
N PRO A 381 3.85 17.24 6.09
CA PRO A 381 4.81 18.11 5.42
C PRO A 381 5.54 17.42 4.26
N GLY A 382 5.63 16.09 4.27
CA GLY A 382 6.34 15.36 3.23
C GLY A 382 6.62 13.91 3.61
N LYS A 383 7.48 13.27 2.84
CA LYS A 383 7.99 11.93 3.12
C LYS A 383 9.31 12.04 3.88
N VAL A 384 9.29 11.68 5.15
CA VAL A 384 10.42 11.76 6.08
C VAL A 384 11.04 10.39 6.27
N GLU A 385 12.35 10.28 6.05
CA GLU A 385 13.15 9.06 6.26
C GLU A 385 13.92 9.15 7.57
N ILE A 386 13.95 8.05 8.32
CA ILE A 386 14.83 7.88 9.46
C ILE A 386 16.18 7.40 8.93
N GLN A 387 17.22 8.21 9.11
CA GLN A 387 18.58 7.89 8.67
C GLN A 387 19.43 7.24 9.75
N GLY A 388 19.06 7.43 11.00
CA GLY A 388 19.79 6.84 12.12
C GLY A 388 19.34 7.34 13.48
N VAL A 389 19.93 6.69 14.48
CA VAL A 389 19.94 7.13 15.87
C VAL A 389 21.39 7.30 16.27
N THR A 390 21.75 8.45 16.83
CA THR A 390 23.12 8.75 17.25
C THR A 390 23.11 9.68 18.48
N GLU A 391 24.30 9.93 19.01
CA GLU A 391 24.50 10.91 20.09
C GLU A 391 25.31 12.10 19.54
N ILE A 392 24.81 13.32 19.76
CA ILE A 392 25.46 14.58 19.38
C ILE A 392 25.50 15.48 20.61
N ASN A 393 26.68 15.89 21.01
CA ASN A 393 26.90 16.76 22.20
C ASN A 393 26.24 16.22 23.48
N GLY A 394 26.20 14.89 23.66
CA GLY A 394 25.59 14.24 24.84
C GLY A 394 24.07 14.08 24.76
N GLU A 395 23.42 14.49 23.67
CA GLU A 395 22.00 14.29 23.43
C GLU A 395 21.78 13.18 22.42
N LYS A 396 20.99 12.17 22.78
CA LYS A 396 20.59 11.09 21.88
C LYS A 396 19.49 11.58 20.96
N VAL A 397 19.66 11.41 19.65
CA VAL A 397 18.76 11.99 18.64
C VAL A 397 18.45 11.02 17.53
N PHE A 398 17.27 11.21 16.90
CA PHE A 398 17.00 10.72 15.56
C PHE A 398 17.60 11.67 14.53
N VAL A 399 18.26 11.11 13.52
CA VAL A 399 18.67 11.81 12.30
C VAL A 399 17.63 11.55 11.23
N LEU A 400 17.03 12.60 10.72
CA LEU A 400 15.91 12.57 9.81
C LEU A 400 16.20 13.41 8.57
N ARG A 401 15.55 13.10 7.44
CA ARG A 401 15.54 13.96 6.26
C ARG A 401 14.26 13.83 5.46
N PHE A 402 13.93 14.84 4.69
CA PHE A 402 12.87 14.72 3.69
C PHE A 402 13.38 13.99 2.44
N ILE A 403 12.70 12.91 2.03
CA ILE A 403 12.88 12.30 0.70
C ILE A 403 12.10 13.10 -0.35
N GLN A 404 10.90 13.55 0.01
CA GLN A 404 10.02 14.43 -0.76
C GLN A 404 9.36 15.41 0.20
N GLY A 405 9.21 16.65 -0.18
CA GLY A 405 8.59 17.72 0.62
C GLY A 405 7.52 18.47 -0.16
N ARG A 406 6.54 19.05 0.54
CA ARG A 406 5.61 20.02 -0.07
C ARG A 406 6.36 21.25 -0.58
N ASN A 407 7.35 21.70 0.17
CA ASN A 407 8.32 22.68 -0.28
C ASN A 407 9.54 21.94 -0.83
N PRO A 408 9.91 22.14 -2.10
CA PRO A 408 11.08 21.51 -2.71
C PRO A 408 12.40 21.77 -1.96
N ASP A 409 12.54 22.93 -1.32
CA ASP A 409 13.75 23.30 -0.56
C ASP A 409 13.98 22.44 0.69
N TRP A 410 12.97 21.68 1.11
CA TRP A 410 13.12 20.73 2.22
C TRP A 410 13.74 19.39 1.80
N VAL A 411 13.75 19.09 0.51
CA VAL A 411 14.22 17.80 -0.02
C VAL A 411 15.70 17.62 0.30
N GLN A 412 16.02 16.44 0.88
CA GLN A 412 17.36 16.07 1.35
C GLN A 412 17.91 16.91 2.51
N ARG A 413 17.18 17.89 3.03
CA ARG A 413 17.60 18.64 4.20
C ARG A 413 17.52 17.75 5.44
N PRO A 414 18.67 17.53 6.15
CA PRO A 414 18.67 16.77 7.39
C PRO A 414 18.12 17.61 8.54
N PHE A 415 17.51 16.93 9.50
CA PHE A 415 17.07 17.53 10.76
C PHE A 415 17.12 16.51 11.88
N PHE A 416 17.01 16.99 13.13
CA PHE A 416 17.21 16.18 14.31
C PHE A 416 16.00 16.28 15.23
N ALA A 417 15.56 15.14 15.72
CA ALA A 417 14.55 15.06 16.75
C ALA A 417 15.15 14.43 18.02
N ALA A 418 14.73 14.91 19.18
CA ALA A 418 15.06 14.27 20.45
C ALA A 418 14.64 12.80 20.43
N TYR A 419 15.47 11.93 20.95
CA TYR A 419 15.17 10.50 20.99
C TYR A 419 13.98 10.22 21.92
N ASP A 420 12.99 9.55 21.37
CA ASP A 420 11.86 9.00 22.12
C ASP A 420 11.70 7.52 21.74
N GLU A 421 11.87 6.64 22.72
CA GLU A 421 11.79 5.19 22.54
C GLU A 421 10.38 4.73 22.10
N LYS A 422 9.35 5.51 22.46
CA LYS A 422 7.94 5.16 22.23
C LYS A 422 7.34 5.81 20.99
N ALA A 423 8.02 6.80 20.40
CA ALA A 423 7.50 7.50 19.23
C ALA A 423 7.28 6.52 18.07
N THR A 424 6.09 6.57 17.48
CA THR A 424 5.69 5.72 16.33
C THR A 424 5.40 6.53 15.07
N TRP A 425 5.32 7.88 15.18
CA TRP A 425 5.04 8.78 14.07
C TRP A 425 5.73 10.14 14.23
N LEU A 426 5.81 10.93 13.13
CA LEU A 426 6.51 12.23 13.11
C LEU A 426 6.01 13.22 14.17
N ASN A 427 4.70 13.32 14.38
CA ASN A 427 4.10 14.24 15.36
C ASN A 427 4.28 13.82 16.83
N HIS A 428 4.82 12.64 17.09
CA HIS A 428 5.27 12.24 18.43
C HIS A 428 6.67 12.78 18.76
N LEU A 429 7.42 13.20 17.73
CA LEU A 429 8.79 13.67 17.89
C LEU A 429 8.83 15.16 18.27
N LYS A 430 9.85 15.52 19.03
CA LYS A 430 10.17 16.90 19.38
C LYS A 430 11.51 17.30 18.76
N PRO A 431 11.71 18.58 18.40
CA PRO A 431 13.01 19.05 17.93
C PRO A 431 14.12 18.77 18.95
N ALA A 432 15.31 18.43 18.49
CA ALA A 432 16.50 18.27 19.33
C ALA A 432 17.16 19.61 19.66
N PHE A 433 18.12 19.59 20.60
CA PHE A 433 19.01 20.69 20.93
C PHE A 433 18.28 21.95 21.43
N GLY A 434 17.13 21.76 22.11
CA GLY A 434 16.36 22.85 22.71
C GLY A 434 15.61 23.73 21.71
N ALA A 435 15.50 23.34 20.44
CA ALA A 435 14.66 24.05 19.49
C ALA A 435 13.17 23.88 19.82
N GLU A 436 12.37 24.96 19.68
CA GLU A 436 10.96 24.95 20.02
C GLU A 436 10.10 24.25 18.95
N LYS A 437 10.48 24.39 17.68
CA LYS A 437 9.77 23.78 16.53
C LYS A 437 10.73 23.32 15.45
N PHE A 438 10.27 22.41 14.62
CA PHE A 438 10.99 22.00 13.41
C PHE A 438 10.91 23.12 12.36
N PHE A 439 11.90 23.17 11.46
CA PHE A 439 11.98 24.18 10.41
C PHE A 439 10.81 24.18 9.41
N PHE A 440 10.03 23.11 9.37
CA PHE A 440 8.86 22.95 8.51
C PHE A 440 7.51 23.21 9.23
N GLU A 441 7.56 23.58 10.51
CA GLU A 441 6.41 23.98 11.32
C GLU A 441 6.37 25.50 11.35
N GLU A 442 5.32 26.08 10.81
CA GLU A 442 5.07 27.53 10.78
C GLU A 442 4.55 28.08 12.12
#